data_86dc9bda1d0495ff15c86f454938c14f
#
_entry.id   86dc9bda1d0495ff15c86f454938c14f
#
_cell.length_a   1.000
_cell.length_b   1.000
_cell.length_c   1.000
_cell.angle_alpha   90.00
_cell.angle_beta   90.00
_cell.angle_gamma   90.00
#
_symmetry.space_group_name_H-M   'P 1'
#
loop_
_entity.id
_entity.type
_entity.pdbx_description
1 polymer ?
#
loop_
_entity_poly.entity_id
_entity_poly.type
_entity_poly.pdbx_seq_one_letter_code
_entity_poly.pdbx_strand_id
1 'polypeptide(L)'
;MTKKELAKICIERLKAEYPASDCTLDYDHAWQLLVSVRLAAQCTDARVNVVVQDLFARYPGVRELAAAEPEEIETIVRPCGLGHSKARDISACMRTLRDQYDCRVPDDFNALLALPGVGRKSANLIMGDVFGKPAIVTDTHCIRLCNRIGLVDNVKEPAKVEKELWKIIPPEEGNGFCHRLVDHGRAVCTARTKPYCGKCCLADVCRARKDFCNEQNDGKPPWRRAAQPADRTAPSGGAAHRPVCKGGAAAQ
;
A
#
# COMPACT_ATOMS: atom_id res chain seq x y z
N MET A 1 -15.42 26.10 1.14
CA MET A 1 -14.74 25.02 0.35
C MET A 1 -15.51 23.73 0.55
N THR A 2 -15.98 23.13 -0.52
CA THR A 2 -16.65 21.82 -0.51
C THR A 2 -15.63 20.69 -0.33
N LYS A 3 -16.11 19.49 0.07
CA LYS A 3 -15.20 18.32 0.19
C LYS A 3 -14.58 17.90 -1.15
N LYS A 4 -15.27 18.11 -2.28
CA LYS A 4 -14.72 17.85 -3.62
C LYS A 4 -13.59 18.82 -3.98
N GLU A 5 -13.75 20.10 -3.69
CA GLU A 5 -12.69 21.09 -3.88
C GLU A 5 -11.48 20.78 -3.00
N LEU A 6 -11.72 20.45 -1.72
CA LEU A 6 -10.66 20.02 -0.79
C LEU A 6 -9.92 18.78 -1.30
N ALA A 7 -10.65 17.77 -1.78
CA ALA A 7 -10.07 16.55 -2.33
C ALA A 7 -9.17 16.85 -3.54
N LYS A 8 -9.62 17.70 -4.47
CA LYS A 8 -8.83 18.14 -5.63
C LYS A 8 -7.51 18.79 -5.21
N ILE A 9 -7.57 19.74 -4.27
CA ILE A 9 -6.37 20.40 -3.73
C ILE A 9 -5.42 19.38 -3.08
N CYS A 10 -5.95 18.44 -2.30
CA CYS A 10 -5.14 17.40 -1.67
C CYS A 10 -4.45 16.51 -2.70
N ILE A 11 -5.16 16.08 -3.74
CA ILE A 11 -4.60 15.24 -4.82
C ILE A 11 -3.47 15.99 -5.52
N GLU A 12 -3.69 17.23 -5.96
CA GLU A 12 -2.70 18.02 -6.69
C GLU A 12 -1.43 18.25 -5.86
N ARG A 13 -1.57 18.64 -4.59
CA ARG A 13 -0.45 18.93 -3.71
C ARG A 13 0.33 17.68 -3.31
N LEU A 14 -0.37 16.58 -3.01
CA LEU A 14 0.28 15.31 -2.71
C LEU A 14 0.99 14.71 -3.94
N LYS A 15 0.48 14.91 -5.15
CA LYS A 15 1.18 14.57 -6.39
C LYS A 15 2.49 15.33 -6.56
N ALA A 16 2.47 16.63 -6.26
CA ALA A 16 3.67 17.47 -6.34
C ALA A 16 4.71 17.09 -5.27
N GLU A 17 4.26 16.76 -4.05
CA GLU A 17 5.16 16.41 -2.93
C GLU A 17 5.71 14.97 -3.07
N TYR A 18 4.91 14.02 -3.59
CA TYR A 18 5.24 12.59 -3.72
C TYR A 18 5.01 12.07 -5.14
N PRO A 19 5.80 12.54 -6.13
CA PRO A 19 5.59 12.19 -7.55
C PRO A 19 5.83 10.71 -7.87
N ALA A 20 6.70 10.04 -7.09
CA ALA A 20 7.08 8.63 -7.28
C ALA A 20 6.46 7.68 -6.23
N SER A 21 5.34 8.11 -5.59
CA SER A 21 4.65 7.27 -4.60
C SER A 21 4.00 6.06 -5.28
N ASP A 22 4.32 4.87 -4.77
CA ASP A 22 3.85 3.60 -5.31
C ASP A 22 3.81 2.53 -4.20
N CYS A 23 3.40 1.30 -4.54
CA CYS A 23 3.45 0.16 -3.66
C CYS A 23 4.87 -0.10 -3.16
N THR A 24 5.03 -0.26 -1.83
CA THR A 24 6.32 -0.50 -1.19
C THR A 24 6.66 -1.98 -1.02
N LEU A 25 5.74 -2.88 -1.39
CA LEU A 25 5.96 -4.32 -1.39
C LEU A 25 6.61 -4.73 -2.72
N ASP A 26 7.61 -5.61 -2.66
CA ASP A 26 8.28 -6.13 -3.84
C ASP A 26 7.47 -7.28 -4.45
N TYR A 27 7.22 -7.21 -5.76
CA TYR A 27 6.56 -8.25 -6.55
C TYR A 27 6.82 -8.09 -8.04
N ASP A 28 6.90 -9.19 -8.77
CA ASP A 28 6.96 -9.25 -10.23
C ASP A 28 5.64 -9.76 -10.83
N HIS A 29 4.89 -10.56 -10.05
CA HIS A 29 3.64 -11.18 -10.46
C HIS A 29 2.51 -10.88 -9.48
N ALA A 30 1.27 -10.85 -9.97
CA ALA A 30 0.08 -10.55 -9.18
C ALA A 30 -0.08 -11.43 -7.92
N TRP A 31 0.21 -12.75 -8.05
CA TRP A 31 0.12 -13.68 -6.93
C TRP A 31 1.15 -13.40 -5.83
N GLN A 32 2.33 -12.88 -6.21
CA GLN A 32 3.35 -12.46 -5.24
C GLN A 32 2.86 -11.29 -4.39
N LEU A 33 2.17 -10.32 -5.01
CA LEU A 33 1.58 -9.21 -4.26
C LEU A 33 0.48 -9.71 -3.31
N LEU A 34 -0.38 -10.66 -3.70
CA LEU A 34 -1.36 -11.28 -2.79
C LEU A 34 -0.69 -11.87 -1.55
N VAL A 35 0.39 -12.63 -1.74
CA VAL A 35 1.17 -13.21 -0.64
C VAL A 35 1.79 -12.11 0.23
N SER A 36 2.45 -11.13 -0.38
CA SER A 36 3.13 -10.03 0.32
C SER A 36 2.15 -9.20 1.15
N VAL A 37 0.98 -8.89 0.62
CA VAL A 37 -0.08 -8.16 1.34
C VAL A 37 -0.60 -8.97 2.54
N ARG A 38 -0.75 -10.30 2.40
CA ARG A 38 -1.14 -11.15 3.53
C ARG A 38 -0.05 -11.16 4.62
N LEU A 39 1.22 -11.19 4.22
CA LEU A 39 2.35 -11.12 5.14
C LEU A 39 2.49 -9.75 5.81
N ALA A 40 2.11 -8.66 5.16
CA ALA A 40 2.16 -7.30 5.70
C ALA A 40 1.15 -7.04 6.83
N ALA A 41 0.18 -7.93 7.06
CA ALA A 41 -0.71 -7.83 8.20
C ALA A 41 0.08 -7.85 9.54
N GLN A 42 0.09 -6.73 10.26
CA GLN A 42 0.86 -6.50 11.50
C GLN A 42 2.38 -6.71 11.33
N CYS A 43 2.91 -6.50 10.13
CA CYS A 43 4.32 -6.56 9.82
C CYS A 43 4.73 -5.34 8.99
N THR A 44 6.00 -4.96 9.01
CA THR A 44 6.52 -3.89 8.17
C THR A 44 6.81 -4.39 6.75
N ASP A 45 6.57 -3.54 5.74
CA ASP A 45 6.84 -3.87 4.34
C ASP A 45 8.31 -4.27 4.13
N ALA A 46 9.25 -3.57 4.77
CA ALA A 46 10.66 -3.91 4.71
C ALA A 46 10.98 -5.34 5.21
N ARG A 47 10.30 -5.81 6.26
CA ARG A 47 10.45 -7.18 6.75
C ARG A 47 9.84 -8.18 5.77
N VAL A 48 8.67 -7.85 5.22
CA VAL A 48 8.01 -8.69 4.20
C VAL A 48 8.93 -8.85 3.00
N ASN A 49 9.47 -7.75 2.46
CA ASN A 49 10.34 -7.77 1.28
C ASN A 49 11.59 -8.64 1.46
N VAL A 50 12.13 -8.73 2.67
CA VAL A 50 13.23 -9.68 2.96
C VAL A 50 12.75 -11.13 2.95
N VAL A 51 11.63 -11.42 3.60
CA VAL A 51 11.14 -12.79 3.77
C VAL A 51 10.63 -13.40 2.47
N VAL A 52 9.99 -12.59 1.61
CA VAL A 52 9.43 -13.10 0.35
C VAL A 52 10.50 -13.49 -0.67
N GLN A 53 11.73 -13.01 -0.56
CA GLN A 53 12.84 -13.44 -1.42
C GLN A 53 13.11 -14.94 -1.26
N ASP A 54 13.22 -15.42 -0.03
CA ASP A 54 13.42 -16.85 0.25
C ASP A 54 12.18 -17.67 -0.14
N LEU A 55 10.97 -17.14 0.13
CA LEU A 55 9.73 -17.82 -0.20
C LEU A 55 9.57 -18.02 -1.70
N PHE A 56 9.79 -16.98 -2.51
CA PHE A 56 9.61 -17.02 -3.96
C PHE A 56 10.77 -17.72 -4.67
N ALA A 57 11.97 -17.74 -4.09
CA ALA A 57 13.07 -18.56 -4.58
C ALA A 57 12.78 -20.06 -4.41
N ARG A 58 12.17 -20.45 -3.28
CA ARG A 58 11.80 -21.84 -3.01
C ARG A 58 10.56 -22.28 -3.79
N TYR A 59 9.58 -21.40 -3.99
CA TYR A 59 8.31 -21.65 -4.66
C TYR A 59 8.10 -20.61 -5.77
N PRO A 60 8.64 -20.85 -6.97
CA PRO A 60 8.69 -19.81 -8.02
C PRO A 60 7.36 -19.54 -8.72
N GLY A 61 6.31 -20.31 -8.41
CA GLY A 61 4.99 -20.15 -9.01
C GLY A 61 3.85 -20.55 -8.09
N VAL A 62 2.63 -20.26 -8.57
CA VAL A 62 1.39 -20.63 -7.84
C VAL A 62 1.27 -22.13 -7.64
N ARG A 63 1.67 -22.95 -8.62
CA ARG A 63 1.56 -24.41 -8.55
C ARG A 63 2.47 -24.99 -7.47
N GLU A 64 3.71 -24.53 -7.42
CA GLU A 64 4.71 -24.93 -6.44
C GLU A 64 4.29 -24.52 -5.03
N LEU A 65 3.85 -23.27 -4.86
CA LEU A 65 3.41 -22.78 -3.55
C LEU A 65 2.08 -23.43 -3.10
N ALA A 66 1.18 -23.77 -4.03
CA ALA A 66 -0.05 -24.50 -3.73
C ALA A 66 0.19 -25.98 -3.35
N ALA A 67 1.30 -26.57 -3.79
CA ALA A 67 1.70 -27.93 -3.45
C ALA A 67 2.43 -28.02 -2.10
N ALA A 68 2.95 -26.90 -1.61
CA ALA A 68 3.66 -26.85 -0.34
C ALA A 68 2.70 -27.08 0.86
N GLU A 69 3.20 -27.78 1.87
CA GLU A 69 2.46 -27.90 3.12
C GLU A 69 2.54 -26.59 3.94
N PRO A 70 1.45 -26.20 4.64
CA PRO A 70 1.42 -24.96 5.41
C PRO A 70 2.57 -24.84 6.42
N GLU A 71 3.02 -25.93 7.01
CA GLU A 71 4.11 -26.00 7.97
C GLU A 71 5.47 -25.63 7.35
N GLU A 72 5.69 -25.99 6.08
CA GLU A 72 6.89 -25.60 5.34
C GLU A 72 6.89 -24.09 5.03
N ILE A 73 5.72 -23.56 4.60
CA ILE A 73 5.53 -22.12 4.38
C ILE A 73 5.75 -21.38 5.70
N GLU A 74 5.19 -21.88 6.82
CA GLU A 74 5.32 -21.26 8.14
C GLU A 74 6.78 -21.09 8.55
N THR A 75 7.64 -22.08 8.29
CA THR A 75 9.06 -21.99 8.65
C THR A 75 9.73 -20.77 8.04
N ILE A 76 9.36 -20.41 6.80
CA ILE A 76 9.92 -19.27 6.06
C ILE A 76 9.26 -17.96 6.52
N VAL A 77 7.94 -17.92 6.67
CA VAL A 77 7.19 -16.66 6.91
C VAL A 77 7.09 -16.30 8.40
N ARG A 78 7.56 -17.14 9.31
CA ARG A 78 7.56 -16.91 10.76
C ARG A 78 8.09 -15.53 11.19
N PRO A 79 9.17 -14.98 10.57
CA PRO A 79 9.66 -13.65 10.92
C PRO A 79 8.67 -12.50 10.70
N CYS A 80 7.62 -12.71 9.89
CA CYS A 80 6.55 -11.73 9.68
C CYS A 80 5.50 -11.70 10.81
N GLY A 81 5.61 -12.60 11.82
CA GLY A 81 4.61 -12.75 12.87
C GLY A 81 3.32 -13.45 12.39
N LEU A 82 2.55 -14.04 13.29
CA LEU A 82 1.33 -14.79 12.97
C LEU A 82 1.58 -15.89 11.91
N GLY A 83 2.77 -16.52 11.92
CA GLY A 83 3.25 -17.41 10.88
C GLY A 83 2.27 -18.53 10.52
N HIS A 84 1.72 -19.22 11.51
CA HIS A 84 0.77 -20.31 11.32
C HIS A 84 -0.49 -19.86 10.54
N SER A 85 -1.15 -18.78 10.98
CA SER A 85 -2.35 -18.26 10.31
C SER A 85 -2.03 -17.78 8.89
N LYS A 86 -0.89 -17.07 8.70
CA LYS A 86 -0.49 -16.56 7.40
C LYS A 86 -0.15 -17.69 6.43
N ALA A 87 0.56 -18.71 6.87
CA ALA A 87 0.91 -19.86 6.05
C ALA A 87 -0.32 -20.63 5.58
N ARG A 88 -1.28 -20.87 6.47
CA ARG A 88 -2.57 -21.51 6.12
C ARG A 88 -3.35 -20.71 5.08
N ASP A 89 -3.46 -19.40 5.26
CA ASP A 89 -4.18 -18.53 4.33
C ASP A 89 -3.47 -18.48 2.97
N ILE A 90 -2.14 -18.40 2.94
CA ILE A 90 -1.35 -18.41 1.71
C ILE A 90 -1.53 -19.75 0.98
N SER A 91 -1.36 -20.88 1.66
CA SER A 91 -1.55 -22.21 1.07
C SER A 91 -2.96 -22.36 0.49
N ALA A 92 -4.00 -22.01 1.27
CA ALA A 92 -5.38 -22.08 0.82
C ALA A 92 -5.66 -21.16 -0.39
N CYS A 93 -5.12 -19.92 -0.36
CA CYS A 93 -5.26 -18.98 -1.46
C CYS A 93 -4.61 -19.52 -2.75
N MET A 94 -3.38 -20.03 -2.67
CA MET A 94 -2.67 -20.58 -3.83
C MET A 94 -3.36 -21.84 -4.38
N ARG A 95 -3.87 -22.72 -3.50
CA ARG A 95 -4.69 -23.88 -3.92
C ARG A 95 -5.96 -23.42 -4.64
N THR A 96 -6.64 -22.39 -4.14
CA THR A 96 -7.83 -21.83 -4.81
C THR A 96 -7.47 -21.23 -6.18
N LEU A 97 -6.36 -20.49 -6.30
CA LEU A 97 -5.91 -19.96 -7.59
C LEU A 97 -5.58 -21.09 -8.58
N ARG A 98 -4.90 -22.15 -8.13
CA ARG A 98 -4.59 -23.30 -8.96
C ARG A 98 -5.85 -24.02 -9.46
N ASP A 99 -6.81 -24.28 -8.56
CA ASP A 99 -7.93 -25.18 -8.81
C ASP A 99 -9.12 -24.48 -9.50
N GLN A 100 -9.30 -23.17 -9.31
CA GLN A 100 -10.46 -22.43 -9.78
C GLN A 100 -10.13 -21.31 -10.79
N TYR A 101 -8.88 -20.86 -10.85
CA TYR A 101 -8.47 -19.71 -11.66
C TYR A 101 -7.26 -19.97 -12.57
N ASP A 102 -6.95 -21.23 -12.85
CA ASP A 102 -5.81 -21.63 -13.71
C ASP A 102 -4.50 -20.88 -13.34
N CYS A 103 -4.21 -20.81 -12.03
CA CYS A 103 -3.05 -20.13 -11.46
C CYS A 103 -3.02 -18.59 -11.71
N ARG A 104 -4.10 -18.00 -12.15
CA ARG A 104 -4.21 -16.54 -12.40
C ARG A 104 -4.92 -15.84 -11.26
N VAL A 105 -4.49 -14.65 -10.93
CA VAL A 105 -5.22 -13.79 -9.99
C VAL A 105 -6.41 -13.18 -10.72
N PRO A 106 -7.65 -13.33 -10.18
CA PRO A 106 -8.82 -12.76 -10.83
C PRO A 106 -8.79 -11.23 -10.80
N ASP A 107 -9.26 -10.59 -11.86
CA ASP A 107 -9.36 -9.14 -12.02
C ASP A 107 -10.76 -8.60 -11.66
N ASP A 108 -11.51 -9.35 -10.87
CA ASP A 108 -12.81 -9.00 -10.32
C ASP A 108 -12.74 -8.86 -8.79
N PHE A 109 -13.32 -7.78 -8.28
CA PHE A 109 -13.25 -7.45 -6.86
C PHE A 109 -13.93 -8.50 -5.96
N ASN A 110 -15.06 -9.05 -6.38
CA ASN A 110 -15.78 -10.06 -5.58
C ASN A 110 -15.05 -11.41 -5.62
N ALA A 111 -14.48 -11.76 -6.77
CA ALA A 111 -13.64 -12.95 -6.87
C ALA A 111 -12.37 -12.83 -5.99
N LEU A 112 -11.74 -11.66 -5.92
CA LEU A 112 -10.65 -11.41 -4.99
C LEU A 112 -11.07 -11.55 -3.53
N LEU A 113 -12.25 -11.02 -3.15
CA LEU A 113 -12.78 -11.15 -1.80
C LEU A 113 -13.12 -12.60 -1.41
N ALA A 114 -13.39 -13.47 -2.38
CA ALA A 114 -13.65 -14.89 -2.15
C ALA A 114 -12.38 -15.70 -1.89
N LEU A 115 -11.19 -15.15 -2.20
CA LEU A 115 -9.92 -15.83 -1.95
C LEU A 115 -9.60 -15.89 -0.45
N PRO A 116 -9.11 -17.03 0.06
CA PRO A 116 -8.68 -17.16 1.46
C PRO A 116 -7.65 -16.11 1.86
N GLY A 117 -7.88 -15.46 3.01
CA GLY A 117 -6.98 -14.44 3.55
C GLY A 117 -7.03 -13.08 2.86
N VAL A 118 -7.87 -12.89 1.85
CA VAL A 118 -8.03 -11.63 1.12
C VAL A 118 -9.22 -10.84 1.67
N GLY A 119 -8.93 -9.71 2.33
CA GLY A 119 -9.96 -8.77 2.78
C GLY A 119 -10.14 -7.60 1.80
N ARG A 120 -11.14 -6.75 2.08
CA ARG A 120 -11.48 -5.58 1.25
C ARG A 120 -10.29 -4.68 0.94
N LYS A 121 -9.43 -4.39 1.95
CA LYS A 121 -8.22 -3.60 1.76
C LYS A 121 -7.27 -4.24 0.75
N SER A 122 -7.04 -5.55 0.89
CA SER A 122 -6.14 -6.31 0.01
C SER A 122 -6.69 -6.38 -1.41
N ALA A 123 -8.00 -6.62 -1.55
CA ALA A 123 -8.67 -6.63 -2.86
C ALA A 123 -8.54 -5.28 -3.57
N ASN A 124 -8.80 -4.16 -2.89
CA ASN A 124 -8.62 -2.82 -3.46
C ASN A 124 -7.16 -2.57 -3.89
N LEU A 125 -6.17 -3.00 -3.09
CA LEU A 125 -4.76 -2.83 -3.43
C LEU A 125 -4.40 -3.63 -4.69
N ILE A 126 -4.84 -4.88 -4.79
CA ILE A 126 -4.63 -5.70 -6.00
C ILE A 126 -5.32 -5.09 -7.22
N MET A 127 -6.55 -4.59 -7.07
CA MET A 127 -7.27 -3.93 -8.17
C MET A 127 -6.52 -2.71 -8.69
N GLY A 128 -5.98 -1.88 -7.79
CA GLY A 128 -5.25 -0.68 -8.16
C GLY A 128 -3.86 -0.96 -8.71
N ASP A 129 -3.04 -1.70 -7.96
CA ASP A 129 -1.61 -1.84 -8.24
C ASP A 129 -1.32 -2.86 -9.37
N VAL A 130 -2.12 -3.93 -9.47
CA VAL A 130 -1.92 -4.97 -10.49
C VAL A 130 -2.72 -4.67 -11.76
N PHE A 131 -3.99 -4.35 -11.59
CA PHE A 131 -4.91 -4.23 -12.74
C PHE A 131 -5.15 -2.80 -13.21
N GLY A 132 -4.59 -1.79 -12.51
CA GLY A 132 -4.78 -0.38 -12.85
C GLY A 132 -6.26 0.04 -12.79
N LYS A 133 -7.10 -0.71 -12.09
CA LYS A 133 -8.53 -0.41 -11.93
C LYS A 133 -8.75 0.59 -10.80
N PRO A 134 -9.81 1.39 -10.86
CA PRO A 134 -10.14 2.31 -9.78
C PRO A 134 -10.20 1.60 -8.43
N ALA A 135 -9.45 2.11 -7.45
CA ALA A 135 -9.38 1.53 -6.11
C ALA A 135 -9.14 2.60 -5.05
N ILE A 136 -9.70 2.40 -3.86
CA ILE A 136 -9.42 3.20 -2.67
C ILE A 136 -8.98 2.26 -1.55
N VAL A 137 -7.70 2.31 -1.20
CA VAL A 137 -7.12 1.48 -0.15
C VAL A 137 -7.24 2.18 1.20
N THR A 138 -8.25 1.81 1.98
CA THR A 138 -8.50 2.39 3.31
C THR A 138 -7.67 1.72 4.39
N ASP A 139 -6.41 2.10 4.46
CA ASP A 139 -5.52 1.69 5.54
C ASP A 139 -5.58 2.66 6.73
N THR A 140 -4.77 2.42 7.75
CA THR A 140 -4.72 3.27 8.95
C THR A 140 -4.24 4.69 8.64
N HIS A 141 -3.39 4.90 7.62
CA HIS A 141 -2.97 6.23 7.17
C HIS A 141 -4.11 6.95 6.47
N CYS A 142 -4.75 6.29 5.50
CA CYS A 142 -5.90 6.84 4.78
C CYS A 142 -7.00 7.28 5.75
N ILE A 143 -7.44 6.41 6.66
CA ILE A 143 -8.49 6.71 7.64
C ILE A 143 -8.08 7.91 8.52
N ARG A 144 -6.87 7.90 9.04
CA ARG A 144 -6.37 8.96 9.93
C ARG A 144 -6.27 10.31 9.23
N LEU A 145 -5.61 10.34 8.07
CA LEU A 145 -5.36 11.58 7.36
C LEU A 145 -6.65 12.17 6.78
N CYS A 146 -7.51 11.37 6.19
CA CYS A 146 -8.79 11.83 5.66
C CYS A 146 -9.67 12.47 6.75
N ASN A 147 -9.66 11.91 7.98
CA ASN A 147 -10.33 12.54 9.13
C ASN A 147 -9.64 13.83 9.57
N ARG A 148 -8.30 13.87 9.68
CA ARG A 148 -7.56 15.06 10.09
C ARG A 148 -7.71 16.21 9.08
N ILE A 149 -7.61 15.91 7.81
CA ILE A 149 -7.75 16.90 6.72
C ILE A 149 -9.18 17.44 6.67
N GLY A 150 -10.20 16.59 6.90
CA GLY A 150 -11.62 16.94 6.84
C GLY A 150 -12.32 16.41 5.58
N LEU A 151 -11.71 15.45 4.89
CA LEU A 151 -12.33 14.75 3.75
C LEU A 151 -13.48 13.85 4.22
N VAL A 152 -13.37 13.28 5.40
CA VAL A 152 -14.44 12.53 6.08
C VAL A 152 -14.65 13.06 7.50
N ASP A 153 -15.83 12.82 8.09
CA ASP A 153 -16.21 13.37 9.39
C ASP A 153 -16.28 12.27 10.47
N ASN A 154 -15.18 12.09 11.20
CA ASN A 154 -15.05 11.14 12.31
C ASN A 154 -15.42 9.69 11.96
N VAL A 155 -15.21 9.30 10.71
CA VAL A 155 -15.50 7.95 10.24
C VAL A 155 -14.27 7.07 10.48
N LYS A 156 -14.41 6.01 11.30
CA LYS A 156 -13.30 5.11 11.64
C LYS A 156 -13.40 3.75 10.92
N GLU A 157 -14.58 3.37 10.50
CA GLU A 157 -14.82 2.11 9.80
C GLU A 157 -14.29 2.18 8.36
N PRO A 158 -13.36 1.28 7.95
CA PRO A 158 -12.71 1.35 6.64
C PRO A 158 -13.69 1.39 5.46
N ALA A 159 -14.72 0.53 5.47
CA ALA A 159 -15.69 0.47 4.38
C ALA A 159 -16.55 1.75 4.25
N LYS A 160 -16.82 2.43 5.37
CA LYS A 160 -17.52 3.71 5.35
C LYS A 160 -16.62 4.83 4.84
N VAL A 161 -15.34 4.85 5.26
CA VAL A 161 -14.35 5.81 4.73
C VAL A 161 -14.22 5.64 3.23
N GLU A 162 -14.06 4.43 2.73
CA GLU A 162 -14.00 4.12 1.29
C GLU A 162 -15.21 4.67 0.56
N LYS A 163 -16.42 4.39 1.06
CA LYS A 163 -17.68 4.86 0.46
C LYS A 163 -17.79 6.39 0.41
N GLU A 164 -17.33 7.09 1.46
CA GLU A 164 -17.32 8.55 1.47
C GLU A 164 -16.27 9.12 0.51
N LEU A 165 -15.09 8.50 0.42
CA LEU A 165 -14.04 8.93 -0.50
C LEU A 165 -14.45 8.75 -1.98
N TRP A 166 -15.15 7.67 -2.34
CA TRP A 166 -15.69 7.48 -3.69
C TRP A 166 -16.62 8.61 -4.16
N LYS A 167 -17.22 9.38 -3.25
CA LYS A 167 -18.09 10.52 -3.61
C LYS A 167 -17.30 11.76 -4.02
N ILE A 168 -16.00 11.85 -3.64
CA ILE A 168 -15.21 13.08 -3.75
C ILE A 168 -13.85 12.89 -4.46
N ILE A 169 -13.35 11.67 -4.55
CA ILE A 169 -12.11 11.33 -5.25
C ILE A 169 -12.47 10.81 -6.65
N PRO A 170 -11.89 11.35 -7.74
CA PRO A 170 -12.04 10.78 -9.07
C PRO A 170 -11.52 9.33 -9.11
N PRO A 171 -12.21 8.42 -9.81
CA PRO A 171 -11.85 7.00 -9.83
C PRO A 171 -10.38 6.72 -10.19
N GLU A 172 -9.86 7.44 -11.18
CA GLU A 172 -8.47 7.33 -11.67
C GLU A 172 -7.43 7.80 -10.67
N GLU A 173 -7.82 8.61 -9.68
CA GLU A 173 -6.92 9.16 -8.67
C GLU A 173 -6.85 8.31 -7.39
N GLY A 174 -7.81 7.42 -7.17
CA GLY A 174 -8.04 6.75 -5.90
C GLY A 174 -6.82 5.99 -5.39
N ASN A 175 -6.22 5.14 -6.23
CA ASN A 175 -5.08 4.32 -5.85
C ASN A 175 -3.84 5.17 -5.53
N GLY A 176 -3.43 6.02 -6.44
CA GLY A 176 -2.27 6.90 -6.24
C GLY A 176 -2.44 7.88 -5.08
N PHE A 177 -3.67 8.36 -4.83
CA PHE A 177 -3.97 9.18 -3.67
C PHE A 177 -3.73 8.41 -2.36
N CYS A 178 -4.14 7.15 -2.28
CA CYS A 178 -3.94 6.32 -1.09
C CYS A 178 -2.44 6.05 -0.81
N HIS A 179 -1.62 5.75 -1.82
CA HIS A 179 -0.17 5.60 -1.64
C HIS A 179 0.47 6.89 -1.11
N ARG A 180 0.14 8.04 -1.69
CA ARG A 180 0.64 9.34 -1.22
C ARG A 180 0.21 9.67 0.21
N LEU A 181 -0.98 9.24 0.63
CA LEU A 181 -1.40 9.38 2.03
C LEU A 181 -0.55 8.52 2.96
N VAL A 182 -0.11 7.34 2.54
CA VAL A 182 0.83 6.50 3.33
C VAL A 182 2.16 7.23 3.49
N ASP A 183 2.76 7.73 2.41
CA ASP A 183 4.03 8.44 2.44
C ASP A 183 3.93 9.71 3.30
N HIS A 184 2.89 10.53 3.10
CA HIS A 184 2.64 11.71 3.88
C HIS A 184 2.40 11.38 5.37
N GLY A 185 1.72 10.28 5.64
CA GLY A 185 1.44 9.79 6.98
C GLY A 185 2.67 9.24 7.71
N ARG A 186 3.65 8.73 6.98
CA ARG A 186 4.95 8.29 7.51
C ARG A 186 5.89 9.48 7.73
N ALA A 187 5.96 10.40 6.77
CA ALA A 187 6.94 11.48 6.74
C ALA A 187 6.51 12.73 7.56
N VAL A 188 5.25 13.12 7.49
CA VAL A 188 4.77 14.41 7.98
C VAL A 188 3.63 14.26 8.99
N CYS A 189 2.52 13.63 8.58
CA CYS A 189 1.32 13.53 9.41
C CYS A 189 1.34 12.26 10.27
N THR A 190 2.30 12.15 11.18
CA THR A 190 2.59 10.98 12.01
C THR A 190 1.46 10.63 12.99
N ALA A 191 1.38 9.34 13.39
CA ALA A 191 0.37 8.85 14.33
C ALA A 191 0.84 8.91 15.79
N ARG A 192 2.10 8.53 16.04
CA ARG A 192 2.65 8.34 17.38
C ARG A 192 3.32 9.59 17.96
N THR A 193 3.71 10.51 17.10
CA THR A 193 4.35 11.78 17.48
C THR A 193 3.51 12.94 16.99
N LYS A 194 3.79 14.15 17.49
CA LYS A 194 3.17 15.38 16.98
C LYS A 194 3.45 15.52 15.48
N PRO A 195 2.43 15.76 14.63
CA PRO A 195 2.63 15.98 13.20
C PRO A 195 3.49 17.21 12.91
N TYR A 196 4.24 17.18 11.82
CA TYR A 196 5.08 18.31 11.37
C TYR A 196 4.28 19.27 10.49
N CYS A 197 3.25 19.90 11.07
CA CYS A 197 2.31 20.75 10.34
C CYS A 197 2.95 21.95 9.63
N GLY A 198 4.04 22.52 10.17
CA GLY A 198 4.76 23.63 9.54
C GLY A 198 5.43 23.26 8.20
N LYS A 199 5.51 21.97 7.87
CA LYS A 199 6.10 21.44 6.62
C LYS A 199 5.10 20.65 5.77
N CYS A 200 3.85 20.66 6.20
CA CYS A 200 2.79 19.95 5.53
C CYS A 200 2.30 20.74 4.32
N CYS A 201 2.34 20.14 3.14
CA CYS A 201 1.80 20.74 1.92
C CYS A 201 0.29 21.02 1.97
N LEU A 202 -0.40 20.46 2.98
CA LEU A 202 -1.84 20.62 3.20
C LEU A 202 -2.17 21.52 4.41
N ALA A 203 -1.18 22.18 5.00
CA ALA A 203 -1.34 22.86 6.29
C ALA A 203 -2.45 23.93 6.30
N ASP A 204 -2.57 24.73 5.25
CA ASP A 204 -3.53 25.83 5.11
C ASP A 204 -4.98 25.37 4.91
N VAL A 205 -5.17 24.15 4.38
CA VAL A 205 -6.50 23.57 4.12
C VAL A 205 -6.90 22.49 5.14
N CYS A 206 -5.97 22.07 6.01
CA CYS A 206 -6.19 20.98 6.95
C CYS A 206 -7.04 21.41 8.15
N ARG A 207 -8.16 20.73 8.39
CA ARG A 207 -9.07 20.99 9.51
C ARG A 207 -8.39 20.84 10.87
N ALA A 208 -7.58 19.80 11.05
CA ALA A 208 -6.93 19.48 12.32
C ALA A 208 -5.65 20.29 12.58
N ARG A 209 -5.27 21.23 11.70
CA ARG A 209 -4.03 22.01 11.92
C ARG A 209 -4.05 22.71 13.26
N LYS A 210 -5.18 23.33 13.65
CA LYS A 210 -5.33 24.07 14.89
C LYS A 210 -5.07 23.23 16.15
N ASP A 211 -5.32 21.92 16.06
CA ASP A 211 -5.16 20.98 17.18
C ASP A 211 -3.69 20.63 17.42
N PHE A 212 -2.83 20.80 16.41
CA PHE A 212 -1.43 20.37 16.44
C PHE A 212 -0.41 21.49 16.32
N CYS A 213 -0.77 22.64 15.75
CA CYS A 213 0.13 23.79 15.61
C CYS A 213 -0.02 24.77 16.75
N ASN A 214 0.94 24.75 17.68
CA ASN A 214 1.35 25.94 18.42
C ASN A 214 2.58 26.49 17.71
N GLU A 215 2.65 27.80 17.45
CA GLU A 215 3.68 28.49 16.65
C GLU A 215 5.13 28.25 17.09
N GLN A 216 5.35 27.63 18.25
CA GLN A 216 6.68 27.44 18.85
C GLN A 216 7.38 26.11 18.51
N ASN A 217 6.80 25.20 17.69
CA ASN A 217 7.35 23.85 17.51
C ASN A 217 7.46 23.34 16.08
N ASP A 218 7.75 24.21 15.11
CA ASP A 218 7.97 23.85 13.70
C ASP A 218 9.41 23.35 13.41
N GLY A 219 9.90 22.40 14.23
CA GLY A 219 11.20 21.76 14.03
C GLY A 219 11.29 20.95 12.73
N LYS A 220 12.50 20.91 12.12
CA LYS A 220 12.75 20.08 10.91
C LYS A 220 12.48 18.58 11.17
N PRO A 221 11.74 17.86 10.29
CA PRO A 221 11.51 16.43 10.46
C PRO A 221 12.85 15.68 10.46
N PRO A 222 12.99 14.63 11.29
CA PRO A 222 14.27 13.93 11.46
C PRO A 222 14.84 13.33 10.17
N TRP A 223 13.99 12.97 9.20
CA TRP A 223 14.42 12.40 7.91
C TRP A 223 15.08 13.42 6.95
N ARG A 224 14.83 14.74 7.10
CA ARG A 224 15.56 15.77 6.33
C ARG A 224 16.98 16.02 6.84
N ARG A 225 17.39 15.44 7.97
CA ARG A 225 18.77 15.51 8.45
C ARG A 225 19.69 14.50 7.76
N ALA A 226 19.15 13.51 7.06
CA ALA A 226 19.91 12.44 6.42
C ALA A 226 20.19 12.66 4.91
N ALA A 227 19.69 13.71 4.30
CA ALA A 227 20.03 14.09 2.92
C ALA A 227 21.24 15.04 2.92
N GLN A 228 22.39 14.56 3.34
CA GLN A 228 23.66 15.08 2.80
C GLN A 228 23.80 14.58 1.37
N PRO A 229 24.25 15.40 0.42
CA PRO A 229 24.49 14.93 -0.94
C PRO A 229 25.54 13.82 -0.87
N ALA A 230 25.15 12.61 -1.26
CA ALA A 230 26.09 11.53 -1.47
C ALA A 230 27.12 12.01 -2.52
N ASP A 231 28.36 11.98 -2.09
CA ASP A 231 29.53 12.20 -2.93
C ASP A 231 29.41 11.32 -4.19
N ARG A 232 29.34 11.97 -5.36
CA ARG A 232 29.22 11.29 -6.65
C ARG A 232 30.59 10.79 -7.10
N THR A 233 31.07 9.75 -6.41
CA THR A 233 32.21 8.95 -6.89
C THR A 233 31.98 7.48 -6.56
N ALA A 234 31.15 6.81 -7.35
CA ALA A 234 31.16 5.36 -7.46
C ALA A 234 30.69 4.95 -8.87
N PRO A 235 31.27 3.90 -9.48
CA PRO A 235 31.21 3.66 -10.91
C PRO A 235 29.83 3.12 -11.35
N SER A 236 29.46 3.50 -12.58
CA SER A 236 28.29 3.05 -13.33
C SER A 236 28.18 1.52 -13.41
N GLY A 237 27.34 0.95 -12.58
CA GLY A 237 26.88 -0.43 -12.68
C GLY A 237 25.41 -0.44 -13.10
N GLY A 238 25.10 -1.17 -14.19
CA GLY A 238 23.89 -1.12 -14.98
C GLY A 238 22.57 -1.08 -14.21
N ALA A 239 21.74 -0.13 -14.58
CA ALA A 239 20.35 -0.05 -14.21
C ALA A 239 19.58 -1.18 -14.90
N ALA A 240 19.18 -2.19 -14.15
CA ALA A 240 18.17 -3.13 -14.60
C ALA A 240 16.82 -2.38 -14.67
N HIS A 241 16.33 -2.16 -15.88
CA HIS A 241 14.98 -1.67 -16.14
C HIS A 241 13.95 -2.60 -15.49
N ARG A 242 13.18 -2.08 -14.52
CA ARG A 242 11.93 -2.71 -14.12
C ARG A 242 10.96 -2.67 -15.31
N PRO A 243 10.44 -3.81 -15.78
CA PRO A 243 9.38 -3.76 -16.76
C PRO A 243 8.10 -3.25 -16.10
N VAL A 244 7.62 -2.09 -16.54
CA VAL A 244 6.28 -1.61 -16.27
C VAL A 244 5.34 -2.54 -17.03
N CYS A 245 4.63 -3.42 -16.34
CA CYS A 245 3.51 -4.16 -16.90
C CYS A 245 2.34 -3.21 -17.16
N LYS A 246 2.43 -2.41 -18.22
CA LYS A 246 1.25 -1.79 -18.83
C LYS A 246 0.47 -2.91 -19.51
N GLY A 247 -0.83 -2.98 -19.17
CA GLY A 247 -1.75 -3.98 -19.69
C GLY A 247 -1.60 -4.22 -21.19
N GLY A 248 -1.36 -5.45 -21.53
CA GLY A 248 -1.36 -5.98 -22.87
C GLY A 248 -1.74 -7.44 -22.79
N ALA A 249 -2.93 -7.77 -23.28
CA ALA A 249 -3.36 -9.11 -23.51
C ALA A 249 -2.35 -9.82 -24.45
N ALA A 250 -1.79 -10.93 -23.99
CA ALA A 250 -1.26 -11.93 -24.91
C ALA A 250 -1.45 -13.31 -24.28
N ALA A 251 -2.20 -14.11 -25.02
CA ALA A 251 -2.40 -15.52 -24.83
C ALA A 251 -1.09 -16.30 -25.02
N GLN A 252 -1.01 -17.36 -24.33
CA GLN A 252 -0.39 -18.67 -24.44
C GLN A 252 0.33 -19.07 -23.17
#